data_558b15747e0b0a7fc8c9d922ce7921bf
#
_entry.id   558b15747e0b0a7fc8c9d922ce7921bf
#
_cell.length_a   1.000
_cell.length_b   1.000
_cell.length_c   1.000
_cell.angle_alpha   90.00
_cell.angle_beta   90.00
_cell.angle_gamma   90.00
#
_symmetry.space_group_name_H-M   'P 1'
#
loop_
_entity.id
_entity.type
_entity.pdbx_description
1 polymer ?
#
loop_
_entity_poly.entity_id
_entity_poly.type
_entity_poly.pdbx_seq_one_letter_code
_entity_poly.pdbx_strand_id
1 'polypeptide(L)'
;MPYILCGGHTVTTNDDGTFYINVQSPNGKKADYAAYTIGPFGTGFDQAGEYTAQRWDTSDTNRIRFRLWNTKDNRWCGRVAIFGSWVAIWNRQ
;
A
#
# COMPACT_ATOMS: atom_id res chain seq x y z
N MET A 1 1.88 10.68 21.67
CA MET A 1 1.45 10.97 20.30
C MET A 1 2.17 10.07 19.32
N PRO A 2 1.47 9.36 18.46
CA PRO A 2 2.12 8.57 17.42
C PRO A 2 2.73 9.48 16.35
N TYR A 3 3.66 8.92 15.60
CA TYR A 3 4.11 9.52 14.35
C TYR A 3 3.21 9.04 13.22
N ILE A 4 2.74 9.96 12.39
CA ILE A 4 1.87 9.65 11.27
C ILE A 4 2.49 10.24 10.00
N LEU A 5 2.71 9.39 9.02
CA LEU A 5 3.13 9.81 7.68
C LEU A 5 2.08 9.38 6.67
N CYS A 6 1.94 10.16 5.61
CA CYS A 6 1.00 9.86 4.54
C CYS A 6 1.50 10.45 3.22
N GLY A 7 0.94 9.97 2.13
CA GLY A 7 1.30 10.48 0.81
C GLY A 7 0.54 9.79 -0.30
N GLY A 8 0.80 10.24 -1.52
CA GLY A 8 0.30 9.60 -2.72
C GLY A 8 1.38 8.69 -3.31
N HIS A 9 0.96 7.68 -4.04
CA HIS A 9 1.91 6.75 -4.64
C HIS A 9 1.30 6.08 -5.86
N THR A 10 2.04 6.13 -6.97
CA THR A 10 1.69 5.44 -8.20
C THR A 10 2.70 4.32 -8.41
N VAL A 11 2.22 3.12 -8.67
CA VAL A 11 3.08 1.96 -8.79
C VAL A 11 2.46 0.92 -9.71
N THR A 12 3.32 0.11 -10.34
CA THR A 12 2.89 -1.11 -11.02
C THR A 12 3.27 -2.28 -10.12
N THR A 13 2.31 -3.13 -9.82
CA THR A 13 2.55 -4.28 -8.94
C THR A 13 3.51 -5.27 -9.57
N ASN A 14 4.23 -6.00 -8.74
CA ASN A 14 5.07 -7.12 -9.16
C ASN A 14 4.20 -8.28 -9.65
N ASP A 15 4.82 -9.32 -10.19
CA ASP A 15 4.10 -10.48 -10.75
C ASP A 15 3.16 -11.14 -9.75
N ASP A 16 3.49 -11.10 -8.46
CA ASP A 16 2.69 -11.70 -7.40
C ASP A 16 1.71 -10.72 -6.73
N GLY A 17 1.61 -9.51 -7.27
CA GLY A 17 0.72 -8.49 -6.73
C GLY A 17 1.33 -7.61 -5.65
N THR A 18 2.55 -7.86 -5.24
CA THR A 18 3.19 -7.04 -4.20
C THR A 18 3.71 -5.73 -4.75
N PHE A 19 3.78 -4.73 -3.88
CA PHE A 19 4.42 -3.46 -4.19
C PHE A 19 4.90 -2.81 -2.89
N TYR A 20 5.81 -1.85 -3.03
CA TYR A 20 6.42 -1.18 -1.90
C TYR A 20 6.09 0.28 -1.87
N ILE A 21 6.05 0.84 -0.67
CA ILE A 21 6.12 2.27 -0.45
C ILE A 21 7.37 2.53 0.36
N ASN A 22 8.24 3.40 -0.15
CA ASN A 22 9.44 3.82 0.56
C ASN A 22 9.05 4.93 1.54
N VAL A 23 9.44 4.74 2.81
CA VAL A 23 9.18 5.72 3.85
C VAL A 23 10.46 5.92 4.64
N GLN A 24 10.57 7.04 5.31
CA GLN A 24 11.65 7.24 6.27
C GLN A 24 11.07 7.06 7.66
N SER A 25 11.49 5.99 8.33
CA SER A 25 11.00 5.70 9.67
C SER A 25 11.33 6.83 10.63
N PRO A 26 10.36 7.40 11.32
CA PRO A 26 10.62 8.50 12.24
C PRO A 26 11.29 8.07 13.55
N ASN A 27 11.29 6.77 13.87
CA ASN A 27 11.86 6.27 15.12
C ASN A 27 12.80 5.09 14.95
N GLY A 28 13.19 4.78 13.69
CA GLY A 28 14.09 3.66 13.41
C GLY A 28 13.44 2.29 13.51
N LYS A 29 12.14 2.22 13.69
CA LYS A 29 11.39 0.97 13.80
C LYS A 29 10.42 0.82 12.65
N LYS A 30 9.88 -0.38 12.49
CA LYS A 30 8.84 -0.63 11.50
C LYS A 30 7.54 0.06 11.90
N ALA A 31 6.73 0.42 10.91
CA ALA A 31 5.42 1.00 11.17
C ALA A 31 4.53 -0.02 11.90
N ASP A 32 3.81 0.44 12.91
CA ASP A 32 2.86 -0.40 13.65
C ASP A 32 1.58 -0.62 12.86
N TYR A 33 1.22 0.35 12.01
CA TYR A 33 0.03 0.28 11.18
C TYR A 33 0.35 0.94 9.83
N ALA A 34 -0.20 0.38 8.77
CA ALA A 34 -0.13 1.00 7.45
C ALA A 34 -1.32 0.55 6.61
N ALA A 35 -1.81 1.45 5.78
CA ALA A 35 -2.89 1.18 4.86
C ALA A 35 -2.65 1.89 3.55
N TYR A 36 -3.16 1.33 2.48
CA TYR A 36 -3.14 1.93 1.15
C TYR A 36 -4.55 1.94 0.60
N THR A 37 -5.01 3.10 0.20
CA THR A 37 -6.33 3.28 -0.40
C THR A 37 -6.15 3.53 -1.88
N ILE A 38 -6.75 2.67 -2.70
CA ILE A 38 -6.63 2.75 -4.15
C ILE A 38 -7.53 3.86 -4.65
N GLY A 39 -6.93 4.78 -5.41
CA GLY A 39 -7.65 5.86 -6.03
C GLY A 39 -8.26 5.46 -7.37
N PRO A 40 -8.80 6.41 -8.11
CA PRO A 40 -9.38 6.12 -9.40
C PRO A 40 -8.31 5.69 -10.41
N PHE A 41 -8.64 4.68 -11.19
CA PHE A 41 -7.82 4.32 -12.35
C PHE A 41 -8.10 5.30 -13.49
N GLY A 42 -7.18 5.34 -14.44
CA GLY A 42 -7.31 6.27 -15.56
C GLY A 42 -8.57 6.09 -16.40
N THR A 43 -9.21 4.93 -16.33
CA THR A 43 -10.39 4.61 -17.11
C THR A 43 -11.69 4.70 -16.32
N GLY A 44 -11.65 5.00 -15.02
CA GLY A 44 -12.86 5.20 -14.25
C GLY A 44 -12.77 4.68 -12.82
N PHE A 45 -13.75 5.08 -12.04
CA PHE A 45 -13.82 4.75 -10.63
C PHE A 45 -14.29 3.31 -10.36
N ASP A 46 -14.98 2.72 -11.33
CA ASP A 46 -15.53 1.39 -11.14
C ASP A 46 -14.45 0.35 -10.87
N GLN A 47 -13.30 0.50 -11.50
CA GLN A 47 -12.20 -0.43 -11.33
C GLN A 47 -11.56 -0.34 -9.95
N ALA A 48 -11.60 0.82 -9.31
CA ALA A 48 -11.02 0.98 -7.99
C ALA A 48 -11.73 0.10 -6.95
N GLY A 49 -13.04 -0.10 -7.11
CA GLY A 49 -13.82 -0.94 -6.21
C GLY A 49 -13.54 -2.43 -6.36
N GLU A 50 -12.86 -2.84 -7.41
CA GLU A 50 -12.52 -4.24 -7.65
C GLU A 50 -11.23 -4.67 -6.94
N TYR A 51 -10.48 -3.73 -6.36
CA TYR A 51 -9.17 -4.01 -5.81
C TYR A 51 -9.07 -3.54 -4.36
N THR A 52 -8.35 -4.31 -3.57
CA THR A 52 -7.94 -3.90 -2.24
C THR A 52 -6.45 -4.14 -2.07
N ALA A 53 -5.79 -3.30 -1.29
CA ALA A 53 -4.39 -3.49 -0.97
C ALA A 53 -4.28 -3.88 0.50
N GLN A 54 -3.59 -4.98 0.77
CA GLN A 54 -3.38 -5.47 2.13
C GLN A 54 -1.93 -5.32 2.50
N ARG A 55 -1.67 -4.93 3.74
CA ARG A 55 -0.31 -4.92 4.27
C ARG A 55 0.20 -6.35 4.27
N TRP A 56 1.34 -6.58 3.61
CA TRP A 56 1.79 -7.95 3.39
C TRP A 56 2.95 -8.31 4.29
N ASP A 57 4.11 -7.71 4.05
CA ASP A 57 5.30 -8.01 4.83
C ASP A 57 5.99 -6.70 5.17
N THR A 58 6.36 -6.54 6.43
CA THR A 58 6.94 -5.29 6.91
C THR A 58 8.32 -5.52 7.52
N SER A 59 9.05 -6.45 6.94
CA SER A 59 10.40 -6.77 7.45
C SER A 59 11.35 -5.57 7.38
N ASP A 60 11.11 -4.62 6.47
CA ASP A 60 11.98 -3.46 6.28
C ASP A 60 11.48 -2.24 7.05
N THR A 61 12.40 -1.59 7.76
CA THR A 61 12.09 -0.39 8.55
C THR A 61 11.63 0.77 7.68
N ASN A 62 12.25 0.94 6.52
CA ASN A 62 12.01 2.09 5.64
C ASN A 62 11.23 1.72 4.38
N ARG A 63 10.54 0.62 4.41
CA ARG A 63 9.80 0.14 3.27
C ARG A 63 8.59 -0.63 3.73
N ILE A 64 7.41 -0.23 3.25
CA ILE A 64 6.16 -0.89 3.62
C ILE A 64 5.67 -1.62 2.40
N ARG A 65 5.42 -2.91 2.55
CA ARG A 65 4.96 -3.78 1.46
C ARG A 65 3.46 -4.01 1.57
N PHE A 66 2.81 -3.96 0.42
CA PHE A 66 1.40 -4.28 0.26
C PHE A 66 1.25 -5.33 -0.82
N ARG A 67 0.09 -5.94 -0.87
CA ARG A 67 -0.24 -6.88 -1.93
C ARG A 67 -1.65 -6.59 -2.42
N LEU A 68 -1.80 -6.54 -3.75
CA LEU A 68 -3.05 -6.15 -4.39
C LEU A 68 -3.93 -7.38 -4.62
N TRP A 69 -5.17 -7.30 -4.14
CA TRP A 69 -6.18 -8.35 -4.29
C TRP A 69 -7.30 -7.86 -5.19
N ASN A 70 -7.70 -8.69 -6.16
CA ASN A 70 -8.85 -8.43 -7.00
C ASN A 70 -10.06 -9.13 -6.41
N THR A 71 -11.02 -8.36 -5.90
CA THR A 71 -12.20 -8.90 -5.22
C THR A 71 -13.19 -9.53 -6.20
N LYS A 72 -13.20 -9.06 -7.44
CA LYS A 72 -14.09 -9.61 -8.47
C LYS A 72 -13.60 -10.96 -8.96
N ASP A 73 -12.31 -11.07 -9.26
CA ASP A 73 -11.71 -12.30 -9.78
C ASP A 73 -11.22 -13.22 -8.66
N ASN A 74 -11.20 -12.72 -7.43
CA ASN A 74 -10.84 -13.47 -6.23
C ASN A 74 -9.41 -14.02 -6.31
N ARG A 75 -8.46 -13.15 -6.67
CA ARG A 75 -7.04 -13.53 -6.82
C ARG A 75 -6.12 -12.34 -6.59
N TRP A 76 -4.84 -12.64 -6.35
CA TRP A 76 -3.80 -11.62 -6.31
C TRP A 76 -3.54 -11.09 -7.71
N CYS A 77 -3.33 -9.77 -7.83
CA CYS A 77 -3.18 -9.12 -9.12
C CYS A 77 -1.78 -8.59 -9.33
N GLY A 78 -1.03 -9.27 -10.21
CA GLY A 78 0.27 -8.79 -10.63
C GLY A 78 0.20 -7.91 -11.88
N ARG A 79 1.22 -7.06 -12.02
CA ARG A 79 1.43 -6.21 -13.19
C ARG A 79 0.30 -5.23 -13.47
N VAL A 80 -0.32 -4.72 -12.41
CA VAL A 80 -1.38 -3.73 -12.51
C VAL A 80 -0.83 -2.38 -12.05
N ALA A 81 -1.05 -1.35 -12.87
CA ALA A 81 -0.70 0.02 -12.49
C ALA A 81 -1.81 0.58 -11.61
N ILE A 82 -1.45 1.02 -10.42
CA ILE A 82 -2.40 1.59 -9.48
C ILE A 82 -1.92 2.95 -9.01
N PHE A 83 -2.88 3.78 -8.64
CA PHE A 83 -2.65 5.09 -8.06
C PHE A 83 -3.49 5.19 -6.79
N GLY A 84 -2.92 5.76 -5.75
CA GLY A 84 -3.67 5.92 -4.52
C GLY A 84 -2.88 6.66 -3.47
N SER A 85 -3.38 6.60 -2.26
CA SER A 85 -2.73 7.24 -1.11
C SER A 85 -2.53 6.24 0.01
N TRP A 86 -1.56 6.55 0.87
CA TRP A 86 -1.19 5.67 1.97
C TRP A 86 -1.08 6.46 3.25
N VAL A 87 -1.21 5.75 4.36
CA VAL A 87 -0.95 6.25 5.70
C VAL A 87 -0.17 5.21 6.48
N ALA A 88 0.77 5.67 7.29
CA ALA A 88 1.53 4.79 8.16
C ALA A 88 1.67 5.42 9.52
N ILE A 89 1.59 4.60 10.57
CA ILE A 89 1.58 5.05 11.94
C ILE A 89 2.63 4.29 12.73
N TRP A 90 3.46 5.03 13.47
CA TRP A 90 4.44 4.48 14.41
C TRP A 90 4.06 4.95 15.79
N ASN A 91 3.85 3.99 16.69
CA ASN A 91 3.57 4.35 18.08
C ASN A 91 4.84 4.86 18.74
N ARG A 92 4.72 5.93 19.49
CA ARG A 92 5.81 6.42 20.32
C ARG A 92 5.97 5.56 21.56
N GLN A 93 7.20 5.18 21.80
CA GLN A 93 7.52 4.40 22.98
C GLN A 93 8.65 5.06 23.74
#